data_8744417f861eb8f995c2c00cafdcb26e
#
_entry.id   8744417f861eb8f995c2c00cafdcb26e
#
_cell.length_a   1.000
_cell.length_b   1.000
_cell.length_c   1.000
_cell.angle_alpha   90.00
_cell.angle_beta   90.00
_cell.angle_gamma   90.00
#
_symmetry.space_group_name_H-M   'P 1'
#
loop_
_entity.id
_entity.type
_entity.pdbx_description
1 polymer ?
#
loop_
_entity_poly.entity_id
_entity_poly.type
_entity_poly.pdbx_seq_one_letter_code
_entity_poly.pdbx_strand_id
1 'polypeptide(L)'
;AGGVLGNDVEWLPGDSGDNGEVANATVDRLLAEDVDGFIGAASSGVSLTVIDKITQAGKVHFSPANTSPTFTDYDDNGLYFRTAPSDVVQGAALADIMIADGAASATFLVLNDAYGTGLLEYTQGPFEAQGGAVDLAEIYDPKAENFDDVVAKAVDADSDAIVIIGFDETSKIL
;
A
#
# COMPACT_ATOMS: atom_id res chain seq x y z
N ALA A 1 26.41 -0.12 14.50
CA ALA A 1 25.80 -0.06 15.84
C ALA A 1 26.18 -1.32 16.58
N GLY A 2 26.43 -1.24 17.88
CA GLY A 2 27.00 -2.34 18.68
C GLY A 2 25.98 -3.39 19.14
N GLY A 3 25.11 -3.89 18.29
CA GLY A 3 24.14 -4.91 18.65
C GLY A 3 22.95 -4.40 19.48
N VAL A 4 22.12 -5.32 19.97
CA VAL A 4 20.98 -5.07 20.84
C VAL A 4 21.17 -5.78 22.17
N LEU A 5 21.11 -5.04 23.28
CA LEU A 5 21.31 -5.57 24.64
C LEU A 5 22.62 -6.39 24.80
N GLY A 6 23.67 -6.01 24.04
CA GLY A 6 24.98 -6.67 24.07
C GLY A 6 25.11 -7.92 23.19
N ASN A 7 24.09 -8.23 22.41
CA ASN A 7 24.12 -9.33 21.44
C ASN A 7 24.22 -8.76 20.01
N ASP A 8 24.94 -9.44 19.14
CA ASP A 8 25.01 -9.09 17.72
C ASP A 8 23.64 -9.32 17.05
N VAL A 9 23.31 -8.45 16.11
CA VAL A 9 22.12 -8.61 15.26
C VAL A 9 22.52 -9.36 14.00
N GLU A 10 21.92 -10.51 13.78
CA GLU A 10 22.01 -11.24 12.53
C GLU A 10 20.89 -10.81 11.58
N TRP A 11 21.23 -10.54 10.34
CA TRP A 11 20.30 -10.12 9.32
C TRP A 11 20.16 -11.18 8.24
N LEU A 12 18.96 -11.78 8.15
CA LEU A 12 18.64 -12.78 7.15
C LEU A 12 17.81 -12.14 6.02
N PRO A 13 18.33 -12.08 4.79
CA PRO A 13 17.60 -11.46 3.68
C PRO A 13 16.41 -12.32 3.23
N GLY A 14 15.33 -11.66 2.89
CA GLY A 14 14.14 -12.24 2.30
C GLY A 14 13.65 -11.40 1.12
N ASP A 15 12.88 -12.03 0.23
CA ASP A 15 12.21 -11.38 -0.88
C ASP A 15 10.69 -11.50 -0.70
N SER A 16 9.96 -10.42 -0.82
CA SER A 16 8.50 -10.43 -0.83
C SER A 16 7.91 -10.59 -2.24
N GLY A 17 8.75 -10.41 -3.28
CA GLY A 17 8.42 -10.68 -4.68
C GLY A 17 7.23 -9.89 -5.23
N ASP A 18 6.80 -8.87 -4.51
CA ASP A 18 5.58 -8.11 -4.79
C ASP A 18 4.34 -8.99 -5.06
N ASN A 19 4.33 -10.17 -4.43
CA ASN A 19 3.19 -11.09 -4.46
C ASN A 19 3.16 -11.99 -3.22
N GLY A 20 1.96 -12.45 -2.85
CA GLY A 20 1.74 -13.24 -1.66
C GLY A 20 2.41 -14.62 -1.67
N GLU A 21 2.61 -15.24 -2.83
CA GLU A 21 3.22 -16.58 -2.92
C GLU A 21 4.71 -16.52 -2.53
N VAL A 22 5.48 -15.61 -3.14
CA VAL A 22 6.89 -15.41 -2.81
C VAL A 22 7.08 -14.96 -1.37
N ALA A 23 6.25 -14.03 -0.90
CA ALA A 23 6.30 -13.56 0.48
C ALA A 23 6.03 -14.68 1.48
N ASN A 24 5.03 -15.53 1.24
CA ASN A 24 4.72 -16.68 2.10
C ASN A 24 5.85 -17.70 2.14
N ALA A 25 6.45 -18.03 0.99
CA ALA A 25 7.60 -18.94 0.94
C ALA A 25 8.82 -18.37 1.70
N THR A 26 9.06 -17.06 1.56
CA THR A 26 10.12 -16.37 2.32
C THR A 26 9.85 -16.41 3.81
N VAL A 27 8.62 -16.12 4.26
CA VAL A 27 8.25 -16.17 5.68
C VAL A 27 8.37 -17.58 6.24
N ASP A 28 7.94 -18.62 5.51
CA ASP A 28 8.08 -20.02 5.94
C ASP A 28 9.55 -20.38 6.16
N ARG A 29 10.44 -19.99 5.26
CA ARG A 29 11.88 -20.21 5.41
C ARG A 29 12.44 -19.51 6.63
N LEU A 30 12.14 -18.20 6.80
CA LEU A 30 12.66 -17.42 7.91
C LEU A 30 12.11 -17.89 9.28
N LEU A 31 10.85 -18.33 9.35
CA LEU A 31 10.29 -18.95 10.56
C LEU A 31 11.00 -20.26 10.91
N ALA A 32 11.40 -21.06 9.91
CA ALA A 32 12.17 -22.27 10.14
C ALA A 32 13.60 -21.98 10.66
N GLU A 33 14.13 -20.79 10.39
CA GLU A 33 15.41 -20.30 10.93
C GLU A 33 15.25 -19.60 12.31
N ASP A 34 14.02 -19.60 12.87
CA ASP A 34 13.64 -19.06 14.18
C ASP A 34 14.02 -17.58 14.38
N VAL A 35 13.81 -16.74 13.36
CA VAL A 35 14.04 -15.28 13.47
C VAL A 35 13.17 -14.65 14.55
N ASP A 36 13.65 -13.59 15.21
CA ASP A 36 12.92 -12.88 16.27
C ASP A 36 11.85 -11.93 15.71
N GLY A 37 12.01 -11.45 14.48
CA GLY A 37 11.07 -10.52 13.84
C GLY A 37 11.31 -10.35 12.35
N PHE A 38 10.34 -9.72 11.70
CA PHE A 38 10.30 -9.48 10.25
C PHE A 38 10.23 -7.98 9.97
N ILE A 39 11.01 -7.51 9.00
CA ILE A 39 10.93 -6.15 8.47
C ILE A 39 10.54 -6.23 6.99
N GLY A 40 9.39 -5.65 6.66
CA GLY A 40 8.74 -5.73 5.32
C GLY A 40 7.34 -6.38 5.47
N ALA A 41 6.58 -6.63 4.42
CA ALA A 41 6.86 -6.20 3.06
C ALA A 41 6.59 -4.70 2.86
N ALA A 42 6.97 -4.14 1.69
CA ALA A 42 6.65 -2.76 1.35
C ALA A 42 5.17 -2.61 0.94
N SER A 43 4.67 -3.52 0.09
CA SER A 43 3.26 -3.53 -0.33
C SER A 43 2.34 -3.90 0.82
N SER A 44 1.26 -3.13 1.02
CA SER A 44 0.21 -3.43 1.99
C SER A 44 -0.50 -4.75 1.66
N GLY A 45 -0.84 -4.97 0.39
CA GLY A 45 -1.47 -6.21 -0.06
C GLY A 45 -0.62 -7.44 0.22
N VAL A 46 0.68 -7.37 -0.01
CA VAL A 46 1.61 -8.47 0.29
C VAL A 46 1.73 -8.72 1.79
N SER A 47 1.90 -7.67 2.60
CA SER A 47 1.99 -7.80 4.06
C SER A 47 0.75 -8.46 4.66
N LEU A 48 -0.45 -8.16 4.16
CA LEU A 48 -1.70 -8.79 4.60
C LEU A 48 -1.73 -10.30 4.32
N THR A 49 -0.99 -10.80 3.33
CA THR A 49 -0.94 -12.26 3.06
C THR A 49 -0.08 -13.04 4.05
N VAL A 50 0.76 -12.37 4.83
CA VAL A 50 1.72 -12.99 5.75
C VAL A 50 1.57 -12.58 7.21
N ILE A 51 0.80 -11.53 7.50
CA ILE A 51 0.66 -10.96 8.85
C ILE A 51 0.21 -12.00 9.87
N ASP A 52 -0.84 -12.77 9.56
CA ASP A 52 -1.36 -13.81 10.45
C ASP A 52 -0.30 -14.88 10.76
N LYS A 53 0.42 -15.33 9.73
CA LYS A 53 1.45 -16.36 9.87
C LYS A 53 2.57 -15.89 10.81
N ILE A 54 3.02 -14.64 10.67
CA ILE A 54 4.07 -14.05 11.49
C ILE A 54 3.61 -13.84 12.93
N THR A 55 2.45 -13.19 13.11
CA THR A 55 1.95 -12.81 14.44
C THR A 55 1.46 -14.00 15.25
N GLN A 56 0.85 -15.01 14.60
CA GLN A 56 0.47 -16.27 15.26
C GLN A 56 1.69 -17.12 15.65
N ALA A 57 2.81 -16.99 14.95
CA ALA A 57 4.09 -17.57 15.38
C ALA A 57 4.73 -16.81 16.55
N GLY A 58 4.10 -15.74 17.06
CA GLY A 58 4.62 -14.93 18.17
C GLY A 58 5.79 -14.02 17.77
N LYS A 59 5.96 -13.75 16.48
CA LYS A 59 7.06 -12.92 15.96
C LYS A 59 6.57 -11.52 15.65
N VAL A 60 7.44 -10.53 15.85
CA VAL A 60 7.15 -9.14 15.48
C VAL A 60 7.13 -8.98 13.96
N HIS A 61 6.11 -8.33 13.44
CA HIS A 61 6.01 -7.91 12.04
C HIS A 61 6.07 -6.38 11.96
N PHE A 62 7.09 -5.84 11.34
CA PHE A 62 7.30 -4.41 11.22
C PHE A 62 7.39 -3.99 9.75
N SER A 63 6.54 -3.04 9.33
CA SER A 63 6.65 -2.45 7.99
C SER A 63 6.96 -0.95 8.04
N PRO A 64 8.00 -0.49 7.35
CA PRO A 64 8.27 0.94 7.21
C PRO A 64 7.38 1.62 6.17
N ALA A 65 6.61 0.87 5.37
CA ALA A 65 5.97 1.37 4.16
C ALA A 65 4.46 1.08 4.05
N ASN A 66 3.90 0.15 4.82
CA ASN A 66 2.48 -0.16 4.72
C ASN A 66 1.61 1.00 5.19
N THR A 67 0.69 1.42 4.35
CA THR A 67 -0.20 2.56 4.62
C THR A 67 -1.68 2.18 4.69
N SER A 68 -2.08 1.00 4.20
CA SER A 68 -3.48 0.57 4.18
C SER A 68 -4.16 0.75 5.53
N PRO A 69 -5.38 1.33 5.57
CA PRO A 69 -6.17 1.48 6.79
C PRO A 69 -6.50 0.15 7.48
N THR A 70 -6.54 -0.94 6.72
CA THR A 70 -6.84 -2.30 7.20
C THR A 70 -5.96 -2.71 8.39
N PHE A 71 -4.72 -2.23 8.45
CA PHE A 71 -3.81 -2.55 9.56
C PHE A 71 -4.15 -1.86 10.88
N THR A 72 -5.00 -0.83 10.89
CA THR A 72 -5.24 -0.01 12.09
C THR A 72 -5.94 -0.80 13.19
N ASP A 73 -6.92 -1.62 12.81
CA ASP A 73 -7.71 -2.43 13.74
C ASP A 73 -7.55 -3.94 13.44
N TYR A 74 -6.40 -4.33 12.87
CA TYR A 74 -6.12 -5.72 12.55
C TYR A 74 -5.87 -6.54 13.82
N ASP A 75 -6.41 -7.77 13.87
CA ASP A 75 -6.18 -8.69 15.00
C ASP A 75 -4.81 -9.37 14.84
N ASP A 76 -3.78 -8.65 15.23
CA ASP A 76 -2.37 -9.02 15.06
C ASP A 76 -1.68 -9.48 16.35
N ASN A 77 -2.44 -9.76 17.39
CA ASN A 77 -1.92 -10.08 18.74
C ASN A 77 -1.03 -8.97 19.34
N GLY A 78 -1.10 -7.73 18.85
CA GLY A 78 -0.24 -6.62 19.25
C GLY A 78 1.21 -6.76 18.76
N LEU A 79 1.44 -7.51 17.68
CA LEU A 79 2.77 -7.81 17.15
C LEU A 79 3.05 -7.15 15.79
N TYR A 80 2.08 -6.45 15.19
CA TYR A 80 2.32 -5.68 13.98
C TYR A 80 2.57 -4.20 14.29
N PHE A 81 3.58 -3.63 13.65
CA PHE A 81 3.96 -2.23 13.77
C PHE A 81 4.29 -1.63 12.42
N ARG A 82 4.02 -0.33 12.27
CA ARG A 82 4.42 0.44 11.08
C ARG A 82 4.84 1.86 11.47
N THR A 83 5.72 2.46 10.66
CA THR A 83 6.13 3.87 10.80
C THR A 83 5.50 4.78 9.76
N ALA A 84 5.02 4.23 8.64
CA ALA A 84 4.27 5.01 7.66
C ALA A 84 2.90 5.42 8.24
N PRO A 85 2.42 6.65 7.98
CA PRO A 85 1.07 7.07 8.36
C PRO A 85 0.04 6.25 7.59
N SER A 86 -1.17 6.13 8.16
CA SER A 86 -2.29 5.49 7.46
C SER A 86 -2.78 6.32 6.28
N ASP A 87 -3.30 5.66 5.25
CA ASP A 87 -3.96 6.30 4.10
C ASP A 87 -5.16 7.17 4.49
N VAL A 88 -5.72 6.98 5.68
CA VAL A 88 -6.72 7.92 6.25
C VAL A 88 -6.16 9.35 6.30
N VAL A 89 -4.91 9.51 6.74
CA VAL A 89 -4.25 10.82 6.82
C VAL A 89 -3.72 11.24 5.45
N GLN A 90 -3.12 10.32 4.72
CA GLN A 90 -2.54 10.59 3.40
C GLN A 90 -3.61 10.99 2.39
N GLY A 91 -4.75 10.29 2.37
CA GLY A 91 -5.86 10.59 1.44
C GLY A 91 -6.49 11.95 1.73
N ALA A 92 -6.71 12.28 3.01
CA ALA A 92 -7.23 13.60 3.37
C ALA A 92 -6.26 14.72 2.93
N ALA A 93 -4.95 14.54 3.16
CA ALA A 93 -3.96 15.53 2.73
C ALA A 93 -3.88 15.66 1.20
N LEU A 94 -4.02 14.55 0.47
CA LEU A 94 -4.05 14.57 -1.00
C LEU A 94 -5.29 15.34 -1.51
N ALA A 95 -6.47 15.09 -0.93
CA ALA A 95 -7.68 15.84 -1.26
C ALA A 95 -7.51 17.35 -1.02
N ASP A 96 -6.91 17.74 0.12
CA ASP A 96 -6.62 19.14 0.43
C ASP A 96 -5.69 19.78 -0.61
N ILE A 97 -4.67 19.06 -1.06
CA ILE A 97 -3.75 19.53 -2.11
C ILE A 97 -4.49 19.73 -3.43
N MET A 98 -5.30 18.76 -3.86
CA MET A 98 -6.06 18.83 -5.10
C MET A 98 -7.00 20.06 -5.12
N ILE A 99 -7.72 20.29 -4.01
CA ILE A 99 -8.60 21.47 -3.87
C ILE A 99 -7.79 22.77 -3.85
N ALA A 100 -6.65 22.80 -3.15
CA ALA A 100 -5.79 23.99 -3.08
C ALA A 100 -5.17 24.33 -4.44
N ASP A 101 -4.90 23.35 -5.28
CA ASP A 101 -4.41 23.53 -6.65
C ASP A 101 -5.54 23.91 -7.64
N GLY A 102 -6.79 23.90 -7.17
CA GLY A 102 -7.94 24.37 -7.93
C GLY A 102 -8.64 23.28 -8.76
N ALA A 103 -8.37 22.01 -8.50
CA ALA A 103 -9.07 20.93 -9.17
C ALA A 103 -10.54 20.87 -8.73
N ALA A 104 -11.47 21.05 -9.69
CA ALA A 104 -12.89 20.89 -9.45
C ALA A 104 -13.36 19.46 -9.76
N SER A 105 -12.59 18.73 -10.58
CA SER A 105 -12.87 17.32 -10.89
C SER A 105 -11.59 16.48 -10.92
N ALA A 106 -11.76 15.16 -10.75
CA ALA A 106 -10.63 14.24 -10.73
C ALA A 106 -10.96 12.87 -11.33
N THR A 107 -9.96 12.31 -12.00
CA THR A 107 -9.90 10.91 -12.39
C THR A 107 -8.89 10.17 -11.50
N PHE A 108 -9.27 9.01 -10.97
CA PHE A 108 -8.40 8.13 -10.21
C PHE A 108 -8.10 6.87 -11.01
N LEU A 109 -6.82 6.58 -11.20
CA LEU A 109 -6.31 5.31 -11.74
C LEU A 109 -5.61 4.56 -10.61
N VAL A 110 -6.14 3.42 -10.21
CA VAL A 110 -5.81 2.80 -8.92
C VAL A 110 -5.47 1.35 -9.10
N LEU A 111 -4.30 0.91 -8.62
CA LEU A 111 -3.97 -0.51 -8.63
C LEU A 111 -4.92 -1.30 -7.72
N ASN A 112 -5.23 -2.52 -8.16
CA ASN A 112 -6.15 -3.42 -7.44
C ASN A 112 -5.43 -4.14 -6.30
N ASP A 113 -5.17 -3.43 -5.20
CA ASP A 113 -4.68 -4.02 -3.95
C ASP A 113 -5.20 -3.23 -2.73
N ALA A 114 -4.83 -3.67 -1.51
CA ALA A 114 -5.28 -3.04 -0.27
C ALA A 114 -4.69 -1.64 -0.01
N TYR A 115 -3.57 -1.30 -0.64
CA TYR A 115 -3.02 0.05 -0.64
C TYR A 115 -3.84 0.96 -1.55
N GLY A 116 -3.97 0.58 -2.83
CA GLY A 116 -4.61 1.42 -3.83
C GLY A 116 -6.07 1.73 -3.48
N THR A 117 -6.85 0.69 -3.20
CA THR A 117 -8.28 0.85 -2.86
C THR A 117 -8.48 1.61 -1.55
N GLY A 118 -7.59 1.42 -0.57
CA GLY A 118 -7.64 2.16 0.70
C GLY A 118 -7.36 3.65 0.48
N LEU A 119 -6.30 4.01 -0.24
CA LEU A 119 -5.97 5.40 -0.50
C LEU A 119 -7.03 6.09 -1.36
N LEU A 120 -7.63 5.39 -2.34
CA LEU A 120 -8.76 5.91 -3.10
C LEU A 120 -9.92 6.32 -2.18
N GLU A 121 -10.38 5.41 -1.32
CA GLU A 121 -11.51 5.63 -0.42
C GLU A 121 -11.31 6.87 0.44
N TYR A 122 -10.12 7.00 1.05
CA TYR A 122 -9.79 8.10 1.95
C TYR A 122 -9.33 9.38 1.26
N THR A 123 -9.18 9.38 -0.08
CA THR A 123 -8.99 10.59 -0.88
C THR A 123 -10.31 11.07 -1.49
N GLN A 124 -11.07 10.17 -2.09
CA GLN A 124 -12.33 10.49 -2.76
C GLN A 124 -13.32 11.16 -1.81
N GLY A 125 -13.60 10.56 -0.66
CA GLY A 125 -14.56 11.10 0.30
C GLY A 125 -14.24 12.54 0.76
N PRO A 126 -13.04 12.84 1.25
CA PRO A 126 -12.62 14.20 1.57
C PRO A 126 -12.61 15.17 0.39
N PHE A 127 -12.27 14.74 -0.83
CA PHE A 127 -12.31 15.55 -2.02
C PHE A 127 -13.75 15.96 -2.38
N GLU A 128 -14.68 15.00 -2.41
CA GLU A 128 -16.10 15.25 -2.65
C GLU A 128 -16.74 16.12 -1.56
N ALA A 129 -16.36 15.91 -0.28
CA ALA A 129 -16.84 16.72 0.84
C ALA A 129 -16.44 18.20 0.73
N GLN A 130 -15.35 18.49 0.04
CA GLN A 130 -14.86 19.86 -0.24
C GLN A 130 -15.40 20.43 -1.56
N GLY A 131 -16.30 19.72 -2.25
CA GLY A 131 -16.96 20.16 -3.47
C GLY A 131 -16.32 19.70 -4.77
N GLY A 132 -15.31 18.85 -4.71
CA GLY A 132 -14.74 18.18 -5.87
C GLY A 132 -15.69 17.13 -6.45
N ALA A 133 -15.55 16.82 -7.72
CA ALA A 133 -16.28 15.76 -8.42
C ALA A 133 -15.31 14.64 -8.83
N VAL A 134 -15.71 13.38 -8.67
CA VAL A 134 -14.97 12.25 -9.22
C VAL A 134 -15.62 11.78 -10.50
N ASP A 135 -14.98 12.09 -11.63
CA ASP A 135 -15.51 11.76 -12.96
C ASP A 135 -15.27 10.28 -13.29
N LEU A 136 -14.12 9.73 -12.83
CA LEU A 136 -13.75 8.34 -13.02
C LEU A 136 -12.93 7.84 -11.85
N ALA A 137 -13.23 6.62 -11.38
CA ALA A 137 -12.37 5.84 -10.51
C ALA A 137 -12.18 4.45 -11.14
N GLU A 138 -11.07 4.26 -11.83
CA GLU A 138 -10.72 3.02 -12.53
C GLU A 138 -9.74 2.20 -11.70
N ILE A 139 -10.17 1.01 -11.30
CA ILE A 139 -9.31 0.05 -10.58
C ILE A 139 -8.71 -0.91 -11.61
N TYR A 140 -7.39 -0.87 -11.77
CA TYR A 140 -6.69 -1.67 -12.77
C TYR A 140 -5.90 -2.84 -12.16
N ASP A 141 -5.69 -3.88 -12.96
CA ASP A 141 -4.79 -4.99 -12.61
C ASP A 141 -3.33 -4.53 -12.83
N PRO A 142 -2.49 -4.41 -11.78
CA PRO A 142 -1.09 -3.98 -11.93
C PRO A 142 -0.24 -4.95 -12.76
N LYS A 143 -0.72 -6.18 -13.02
CA LYS A 143 -0.04 -7.19 -13.83
C LYS A 143 -0.47 -7.19 -15.30
N ALA A 144 -1.33 -6.26 -15.71
CA ALA A 144 -1.75 -6.13 -17.09
C ALA A 144 -0.54 -5.88 -18.02
N GLU A 145 -0.59 -6.44 -19.23
CA GLU A 145 0.49 -6.28 -20.23
C GLU A 145 0.58 -4.82 -20.73
N ASN A 146 -0.57 -4.15 -20.85
CA ASN A 146 -0.68 -2.73 -21.22
C ASN A 146 -1.82 -2.05 -20.46
N PHE A 147 -1.85 -0.73 -20.52
CA PHE A 147 -2.82 0.13 -19.85
C PHE A 147 -3.55 1.08 -20.82
N ASP A 148 -3.52 0.80 -22.13
CA ASP A 148 -4.09 1.67 -23.17
C ASP A 148 -5.56 1.98 -22.91
N ASP A 149 -6.36 0.98 -22.50
CA ASP A 149 -7.78 1.17 -22.18
C ASP A 149 -7.99 2.03 -20.93
N VAL A 150 -7.12 1.85 -19.91
CA VAL A 150 -7.15 2.63 -18.66
C VAL A 150 -6.84 4.09 -18.96
N VAL A 151 -5.80 4.34 -19.77
CA VAL A 151 -5.38 5.68 -20.20
C VAL A 151 -6.45 6.33 -21.06
N ALA A 152 -7.03 5.59 -22.03
CA ALA A 152 -8.09 6.11 -22.89
C ALA A 152 -9.30 6.59 -22.06
N LYS A 153 -9.74 5.82 -21.06
CA LYS A 153 -10.83 6.23 -20.17
C LYS A 153 -10.48 7.49 -19.37
N ALA A 154 -9.23 7.61 -18.91
CA ALA A 154 -8.79 8.80 -18.18
C ALA A 154 -8.77 10.04 -19.04
N VAL A 155 -8.34 9.91 -20.30
CA VAL A 155 -8.36 11.01 -21.29
C VAL A 155 -9.81 11.40 -21.63
N ASP A 156 -10.68 10.41 -21.83
CA ASP A 156 -12.09 10.67 -22.18
C ASP A 156 -12.87 11.33 -21.02
N ALA A 157 -12.45 11.11 -19.77
CA ALA A 157 -13.06 11.75 -18.61
C ALA A 157 -12.79 13.25 -18.51
N ASP A 158 -11.72 13.76 -19.15
CA ASP A 158 -11.36 15.18 -19.26
C ASP A 158 -11.39 15.93 -17.91
N SER A 159 -10.94 15.28 -16.83
CA SER A 159 -10.91 15.84 -15.48
C SER A 159 -9.78 16.86 -15.30
N ASP A 160 -9.96 17.80 -14.36
CA ASP A 160 -8.94 18.81 -14.02
C ASP A 160 -7.66 18.18 -13.44
N ALA A 161 -7.80 17.01 -12.75
CA ALA A 161 -6.69 16.29 -12.16
C ALA A 161 -6.77 14.80 -12.46
N ILE A 162 -5.61 14.16 -12.65
CA ILE A 162 -5.48 12.70 -12.72
C ILE A 162 -4.60 12.25 -11.56
N VAL A 163 -5.14 11.39 -10.71
CA VAL A 163 -4.45 10.77 -9.59
C VAL A 163 -4.13 9.33 -9.95
N ILE A 164 -2.85 8.97 -9.96
CA ILE A 164 -2.40 7.60 -10.21
C ILE A 164 -1.87 7.02 -8.91
N ILE A 165 -2.50 5.94 -8.45
CA ILE A 165 -2.09 5.20 -7.26
C ILE A 165 -1.58 3.84 -7.72
N GLY A 166 -0.28 3.63 -7.64
CA GLY A 166 0.37 2.43 -8.17
C GLY A 166 1.82 2.30 -7.71
N PHE A 167 2.51 1.34 -8.32
CA PHE A 167 3.92 1.05 -8.11
C PHE A 167 4.71 1.30 -9.41
N ASP A 168 5.63 0.40 -9.76
CA ASP A 168 6.50 0.54 -10.94
C ASP A 168 5.73 0.55 -12.28
N GLU A 169 4.55 -0.09 -12.34
CA GLU A 169 3.70 -0.14 -13.52
C GLU A 169 3.17 1.24 -13.93
N THR A 170 3.11 2.20 -13.00
CA THR A 170 2.69 3.57 -13.30
C THR A 170 3.53 4.22 -14.41
N SER A 171 4.77 3.79 -14.58
CA SER A 171 5.65 4.23 -15.67
C SER A 171 5.14 3.86 -17.07
N LYS A 172 4.17 2.93 -17.16
CA LYS A 172 3.52 2.53 -18.42
C LYS A 172 2.17 3.25 -18.62
N ILE A 173 1.65 3.87 -17.57
CA ILE A 173 0.40 4.65 -17.61
C ILE A 173 0.69 6.10 -18.01
N LEU A 174 1.86 6.63 -17.61
CA LEU A 174 2.35 7.97 -17.92
C LEU A 174 2.89 8.07 -19.34
#